data_b98c1036074edfb5c5d58087a6fc9905
#
_entry.id   b98c1036074edfb5c5d58087a6fc9905
#
_cell.length_a   1.000
_cell.length_b   1.000
_cell.length_c   1.000
_cell.angle_alpha   90.00
_cell.angle_beta   90.00
_cell.angle_gamma   90.00
#
_symmetry.space_group_name_H-M   'P 1'
#
loop_
_entity.id
_entity.type
_entity.pdbx_description
1 polymer ?
#
loop_
_entity_poly.entity_id
_entity_poly.type
_entity_poly.pdbx_seq_one_letter_code
_entity_poly.pdbx_strand_id
1 'polypeptide(L)'
;MPGSGTSTFIDPDDYQASLDRVPLDLLLVTSRGEFKASVTSARLNHLYLLRSEEDFPRVAYISLSPALVFVGFPGRSSPPIVWGGVELHPGEIVLHSSAERFHQRTAGPCSWGLIGLASAQFERYSKTLTGKALTAPAAGRVLWPAARNSARLLRLFTQACRLAQTRPKILGHPEVARGLEQGIIHALMTCLRSTRVKCNGPATQDRQQILMRFEDVLADRLGGLLRMSELCALTGVNERTLRSCCAEFLGISPSRYVLLRRLKQAHTALRDGDRATVSVGEIARACGFTELGRFARAYQTVFGETPLTTLRRPPGSGPTSPIFTDPA
;
A
#
# COMPACT_ATOMS: atom_id res chain seq x y z
N MET A 1 -8.25 -16.52 -15.44
CA MET A 1 -8.55 -15.13 -15.07
C MET A 1 -8.77 -15.10 -13.57
N PRO A 2 -8.10 -14.27 -12.78
CA PRO A 2 -8.42 -14.17 -11.36
C PRO A 2 -9.85 -13.65 -11.23
N GLY A 3 -10.72 -14.48 -10.69
CA GLY A 3 -12.13 -14.18 -10.46
C GLY A 3 -12.30 -13.20 -9.31
N SER A 4 -13.52 -12.66 -9.15
CA SER A 4 -13.91 -11.94 -7.94
C SER A 4 -13.91 -12.90 -6.74
N GLY A 5 -13.35 -12.45 -5.61
CA GLY A 5 -13.25 -13.30 -4.41
C GLY A 5 -12.48 -12.64 -3.27
N THR A 6 -12.31 -13.38 -2.18
CA THR A 6 -11.52 -12.96 -1.02
C THR A 6 -10.42 -13.98 -0.76
N SER A 7 -9.22 -13.46 -0.51
CA SER A 7 -8.06 -14.22 -0.04
C SER A 7 -7.61 -13.70 1.31
N THR A 8 -7.13 -14.59 2.19
CA THR A 8 -6.61 -14.27 3.51
C THR A 8 -5.14 -14.62 3.56
N PHE A 9 -4.35 -13.81 4.27
CA PHE A 9 -2.91 -13.90 4.31
C PHE A 9 -2.43 -13.85 5.76
N ILE A 10 -1.45 -14.68 6.07
CA ILE A 10 -0.70 -14.71 7.32
C ILE A 10 0.78 -14.36 7.09
N ASP A 11 1.17 -14.15 5.84
CA ASP A 11 2.50 -13.75 5.41
C ASP A 11 2.44 -12.39 4.70
N PRO A 12 3.27 -11.40 5.11
CA PRO A 12 3.31 -10.08 4.47
C PRO A 12 3.73 -10.11 3.01
N ASP A 13 4.59 -11.06 2.60
CA ASP A 13 5.08 -11.15 1.23
C ASP A 13 4.01 -11.68 0.29
N ASP A 14 3.27 -12.70 0.74
CA ASP A 14 2.15 -13.24 -0.02
C ASP A 14 1.02 -12.22 -0.16
N TYR A 15 0.78 -11.44 0.92
CA TYR A 15 -0.16 -10.31 0.86
C TYR A 15 0.30 -9.23 -0.12
N GLN A 16 1.57 -8.83 -0.07
CA GLN A 16 2.16 -7.86 -0.99
C GLN A 16 2.02 -8.34 -2.45
N ALA A 17 2.35 -9.59 -2.72
CA ALA A 17 2.26 -10.20 -4.05
C ALA A 17 0.81 -10.30 -4.59
N SER A 18 -0.18 -10.37 -3.69
CA SER A 18 -1.60 -10.46 -4.08
C SER A 18 -2.17 -9.15 -4.65
N LEU A 19 -1.49 -8.03 -4.43
CA LEU A 19 -1.93 -6.69 -4.84
C LEU A 19 -1.40 -6.30 -6.22
N ASP A 20 -1.53 -7.19 -7.20
CA ASP A 20 -0.99 -7.09 -8.56
C ASP A 20 -1.42 -5.82 -9.32
N ARG A 21 -2.61 -5.30 -9.05
CA ARG A 21 -3.16 -4.08 -9.68
C ARG A 21 -2.78 -2.79 -8.98
N VAL A 22 -2.32 -2.90 -7.75
CA VAL A 22 -1.85 -1.81 -6.90
C VAL A 22 -0.49 -2.21 -6.35
N PRO A 23 0.56 -2.22 -7.20
CA PRO A 23 1.85 -2.71 -6.78
C PRO A 23 2.33 -2.02 -5.51
N LEU A 24 2.56 -2.82 -4.48
CA LEU A 24 3.30 -2.39 -3.31
C LEU A 24 4.78 -2.65 -3.60
N ASP A 25 5.54 -1.61 -3.92
CA ASP A 25 6.98 -1.73 -4.14
C ASP A 25 7.69 -2.14 -2.83
N LEU A 26 7.11 -1.73 -1.71
CA LEU A 26 7.60 -2.06 -0.39
C LEU A 26 6.47 -2.16 0.62
N LEU A 27 6.50 -3.18 1.45
CA LEU A 27 5.65 -3.33 2.63
C LEU A 27 6.51 -3.58 3.86
N LEU A 28 6.47 -2.66 4.82
CA LEU A 28 7.16 -2.75 6.10
C LEU A 28 6.16 -2.85 7.23
N VAL A 29 6.09 -3.99 7.88
CA VAL A 29 5.35 -4.16 9.15
C VAL A 29 6.17 -3.51 10.26
N THR A 30 5.55 -2.61 11.03
CA THR A 30 6.26 -1.77 12.00
C THR A 30 6.12 -2.22 13.44
N SER A 31 5.28 -3.23 13.70
CA SER A 31 5.11 -3.85 15.03
C SER A 31 5.44 -5.34 15.00
N ARG A 32 5.56 -5.91 16.20
CA ARG A 32 5.60 -7.36 16.40
C ARG A 32 4.17 -7.87 16.57
N GLY A 33 3.90 -9.07 16.12
CA GLY A 33 2.61 -9.75 16.26
C GLY A 33 2.32 -10.66 15.08
N GLU A 34 1.22 -11.37 15.16
CA GLU A 34 0.72 -12.17 14.05
C GLU A 34 0.23 -11.24 12.94
N PHE A 35 0.74 -11.46 11.75
CA PHE A 35 0.26 -10.79 10.55
C PHE A 35 -1.04 -11.43 10.09
N LYS A 36 -2.08 -10.64 9.95
CA LYS A 36 -3.34 -11.07 9.32
C LYS A 36 -3.83 -9.99 8.38
N ALA A 37 -4.10 -10.38 7.16
CA ALA A 37 -4.72 -9.50 6.18
C ALA A 37 -5.73 -10.27 5.33
N SER A 38 -6.71 -9.56 4.80
CA SER A 38 -7.63 -10.09 3.80
C SER A 38 -7.77 -9.11 2.65
N VAL A 39 -7.81 -9.63 1.44
CA VAL A 39 -8.03 -8.88 0.21
C VAL A 39 -9.27 -9.41 -0.46
N THR A 40 -10.25 -8.55 -0.68
CA THR A 40 -11.42 -8.84 -1.50
C THR A 40 -11.29 -8.06 -2.80
N SER A 41 -11.25 -8.77 -3.93
CA SER A 41 -11.28 -8.18 -5.25
C SER A 41 -12.61 -8.45 -5.94
N ALA A 42 -13.14 -7.45 -6.64
CA ALA A 42 -14.30 -7.60 -7.51
C ALA A 42 -14.00 -6.94 -8.85
N ARG A 43 -14.21 -7.69 -9.93
CA ARG A 43 -14.10 -7.17 -11.29
C ARG A 43 -15.50 -7.07 -11.87
N LEU A 44 -15.88 -5.87 -12.22
CA LEU A 44 -17.04 -5.57 -13.05
C LEU A 44 -16.56 -5.34 -14.49
N ASN A 45 -17.45 -4.90 -15.41
CA ASN A 45 -17.03 -4.77 -16.82
C ASN A 45 -15.85 -3.78 -17.00
N HIS A 46 -15.94 -2.59 -16.40
CA HIS A 46 -14.94 -1.52 -16.50
C HIS A 46 -14.35 -1.08 -15.17
N LEU A 47 -14.86 -1.61 -14.05
CA LEU A 47 -14.37 -1.30 -12.71
C LEU A 47 -13.58 -2.45 -12.12
N TYR A 48 -12.49 -2.08 -11.48
CA TYR A 48 -11.75 -2.92 -10.55
C TYR A 48 -11.98 -2.39 -9.13
N LEU A 49 -12.46 -3.24 -8.25
CA LEU A 49 -12.70 -2.93 -6.85
C LEU A 49 -11.77 -3.76 -6.00
N LEU A 50 -11.08 -3.12 -5.09
CA LEU A 50 -10.20 -3.77 -4.11
C LEU A 50 -10.56 -3.28 -2.72
N ARG A 51 -10.78 -4.20 -1.79
CA ARG A 51 -10.91 -3.92 -0.37
C ARG A 51 -9.87 -4.72 0.38
N SER A 52 -9.11 -4.06 1.23
CA SER A 52 -8.21 -4.71 2.16
C SER A 52 -8.64 -4.47 3.60
N GLU A 53 -8.45 -5.50 4.42
CA GLU A 53 -8.56 -5.45 5.88
C GLU A 53 -7.24 -5.97 6.43
N GLU A 54 -6.61 -5.19 7.29
CA GLU A 54 -5.28 -5.41 7.83
C GLU A 54 -5.31 -5.29 9.34
N ASP A 55 -4.65 -6.19 10.03
CA ASP A 55 -4.65 -6.27 11.50
C ASP A 55 -3.29 -5.86 12.11
N PHE A 56 -2.54 -5.00 11.43
CA PHE A 56 -1.19 -4.60 11.86
C PHE A 56 -0.84 -3.18 11.40
N PRO A 57 0.04 -2.47 12.14
CA PRO A 57 0.60 -1.20 11.69
C PRO A 57 1.67 -1.43 10.63
N ARG A 58 1.64 -0.61 9.57
CA ARG A 58 2.58 -0.72 8.46
C ARG A 58 2.91 0.61 7.78
N VAL A 59 3.99 0.59 7.03
CA VAL A 59 4.32 1.56 6.00
C VAL A 59 4.40 0.82 4.68
N ALA A 60 3.64 1.27 3.68
CA ALA A 60 3.72 0.78 2.31
C ALA A 60 4.20 1.88 1.38
N TYR A 61 5.03 1.54 0.40
CA TYR A 61 5.35 2.37 -0.74
C TYR A 61 4.64 1.81 -1.96
N ILE A 62 3.85 2.63 -2.61
CA ILE A 62 2.88 2.23 -3.64
C ILE A 62 3.19 2.97 -4.92
N SER A 63 3.23 2.25 -6.05
CA SER A 63 3.35 2.81 -7.40
C SER A 63 2.12 2.44 -8.21
N LEU A 64 1.30 3.42 -8.57
CA LEU A 64 0.07 3.19 -9.32
C LEU A 64 0.33 3.05 -10.81
N SER A 65 -0.41 2.16 -11.46
CA SER A 65 -0.37 1.99 -12.91
C SER A 65 -0.84 3.25 -13.64
N PRO A 66 -0.14 3.73 -14.67
CA PRO A 66 -0.57 4.87 -15.48
C PRO A 66 -1.81 4.59 -16.32
N ALA A 67 -2.15 3.32 -16.55
CA ALA A 67 -3.28 2.91 -17.38
C ALA A 67 -4.65 3.12 -16.71
N LEU A 68 -4.67 3.28 -15.37
CA LEU A 68 -5.88 3.35 -14.59
C LEU A 68 -5.94 4.65 -13.79
N VAL A 69 -7.16 5.16 -13.64
CA VAL A 69 -7.48 6.18 -12.63
C VAL A 69 -7.94 5.47 -11.38
N PHE A 70 -7.35 5.82 -10.24
CA PHE A 70 -7.66 5.23 -8.96
C PHE A 70 -8.33 6.22 -8.01
N VAL A 71 -9.32 5.73 -7.28
CA VAL A 71 -9.96 6.44 -6.17
C VAL A 71 -9.86 5.59 -4.93
N GLY A 72 -9.09 6.08 -3.95
CA GLY A 72 -8.85 5.40 -2.67
C GLY A 72 -9.65 6.03 -1.53
N PHE A 73 -9.94 5.25 -0.49
CA PHE A 73 -10.63 5.72 0.72
C PHE A 73 -10.41 4.77 1.90
N PRO A 74 -10.43 5.28 3.15
CA PRO A 74 -10.47 4.43 4.33
C PRO A 74 -11.83 3.75 4.49
N GLY A 75 -11.85 2.58 5.12
CA GLY A 75 -13.10 1.92 5.50
C GLY A 75 -13.87 2.72 6.55
N ARG A 76 -15.17 2.43 6.70
CA ARG A 76 -16.08 3.20 7.58
C ARG A 76 -15.65 3.23 9.06
N SER A 77 -15.13 2.13 9.56
CA SER A 77 -14.71 1.97 10.96
C SER A 77 -13.18 1.96 11.09
N SER A 78 -12.46 2.33 10.05
CA SER A 78 -11.01 2.39 10.07
C SER A 78 -10.53 3.59 10.87
N PRO A 79 -9.47 3.44 11.67
CA PRO A 79 -8.71 4.58 12.14
C PRO A 79 -8.22 5.43 10.95
N PRO A 80 -7.84 6.70 11.19
CA PRO A 80 -7.25 7.52 10.15
C PRO A 80 -6.01 6.85 9.54
N ILE A 81 -5.89 6.97 8.23
CA ILE A 81 -4.77 6.44 7.45
C ILE A 81 -3.98 7.64 6.90
N VAL A 82 -2.67 7.66 7.11
CA VAL A 82 -1.81 8.65 6.47
C VAL A 82 -1.55 8.21 5.04
N TRP A 83 -2.00 9.00 4.08
CA TRP A 83 -1.96 8.72 2.65
C TRP A 83 -1.25 9.85 1.92
N GLY A 84 -0.03 9.61 1.43
CA GLY A 84 0.76 10.66 0.82
C GLY A 84 1.05 11.86 1.75
N GLY A 85 1.23 11.61 3.05
CA GLY A 85 1.45 12.64 4.07
C GLY A 85 0.17 13.34 4.56
N VAL A 86 -1.00 12.97 4.06
CA VAL A 86 -2.28 13.53 4.48
C VAL A 86 -3.07 12.48 5.25
N GLU A 87 -3.56 12.88 6.41
CA GLU A 87 -4.44 12.03 7.20
C GLU A 87 -5.85 12.00 6.58
N LEU A 88 -6.29 10.80 6.21
CA LEU A 88 -7.60 10.52 5.67
C LEU A 88 -8.52 9.94 6.73
N HIS A 89 -9.72 10.49 6.81
CA HIS A 89 -10.78 10.04 7.69
C HIS A 89 -11.89 9.33 6.91
N PRO A 90 -12.69 8.47 7.58
CA PRO A 90 -13.86 7.84 6.95
C PRO A 90 -14.79 8.87 6.29
N GLY A 91 -15.11 8.63 5.03
CA GLY A 91 -15.92 9.54 4.21
C GLY A 91 -15.14 10.47 3.29
N GLU A 92 -13.85 10.66 3.54
CA GLU A 92 -12.93 11.31 2.59
C GLU A 92 -12.49 10.31 1.51
N ILE A 93 -12.14 10.82 0.33
CA ILE A 93 -11.64 10.01 -0.80
C ILE A 93 -10.40 10.67 -1.39
N VAL A 94 -9.51 9.88 -1.95
CA VAL A 94 -8.36 10.36 -2.74
C VAL A 94 -8.60 10.04 -4.20
N LEU A 95 -8.55 11.06 -5.06
CA LEU A 95 -8.41 10.88 -6.49
C LEU A 95 -6.92 10.96 -6.84
N HIS A 96 -6.36 9.84 -7.27
CA HIS A 96 -4.94 9.71 -7.56
C HIS A 96 -4.56 10.34 -8.90
N SER A 97 -3.31 10.80 -8.98
CA SER A 97 -2.71 11.15 -10.26
C SER A 97 -2.31 9.90 -11.05
N SER A 98 -2.08 10.08 -12.35
CA SER A 98 -1.53 8.99 -13.18
C SER A 98 -0.11 8.63 -12.74
N ALA A 99 0.20 7.34 -12.63
CA ALA A 99 1.50 6.85 -12.19
C ALA A 99 1.98 7.43 -10.84
N GLU A 100 1.07 7.73 -9.95
CA GLU A 100 1.42 8.30 -8.64
C GLU A 100 2.22 7.29 -7.80
N ARG A 101 3.28 7.80 -7.17
CA ARG A 101 4.05 7.08 -6.16
C ARG A 101 3.86 7.77 -4.81
N PHE A 102 3.54 7.03 -3.79
CA PHE A 102 3.26 7.59 -2.46
C PHE A 102 3.43 6.56 -1.35
N HIS A 103 3.63 7.08 -0.13
CA HIS A 103 3.58 6.25 1.06
C HIS A 103 2.19 6.22 1.67
N GLN A 104 1.81 5.04 2.15
CA GLN A 104 0.63 4.86 2.98
C GLN A 104 1.05 4.27 4.32
N ARG A 105 0.66 4.93 5.42
CA ARG A 105 0.98 4.50 6.77
C ARG A 105 -0.30 4.24 7.57
N THR A 106 -0.30 3.14 8.31
CA THR A 106 -1.34 2.78 9.28
C THR A 106 -0.72 2.61 10.65
N ALA A 107 -1.44 3.00 11.70
CA ALA A 107 -0.96 2.89 13.08
C ALA A 107 -1.43 1.60 13.79
N GLY A 108 -2.25 0.79 13.13
CA GLY A 108 -2.81 -0.45 13.67
C GLY A 108 -3.83 -1.04 12.71
N PRO A 109 -4.76 -1.86 13.21
CA PRO A 109 -5.81 -2.46 12.40
C PRO A 109 -6.56 -1.44 11.57
N CYS A 110 -6.72 -1.69 10.29
CA CYS A 110 -7.39 -0.78 9.38
C CYS A 110 -8.09 -1.51 8.24
N SER A 111 -8.98 -0.80 7.59
CA SER A 111 -9.53 -1.22 6.30
C SER A 111 -9.49 -0.07 5.31
N TRP A 112 -9.27 -0.39 4.05
CA TRP A 112 -9.27 0.58 2.97
C TRP A 112 -9.85 -0.01 1.71
N GLY A 113 -10.32 0.85 0.84
CA GLY A 113 -10.87 0.48 -0.45
C GLY A 113 -10.26 1.27 -1.59
N LEU A 114 -10.26 0.66 -2.76
CA LEU A 114 -9.81 1.27 -4.00
C LEU A 114 -10.76 0.94 -5.13
N ILE A 115 -11.07 1.94 -5.94
CA ILE A 115 -11.80 1.80 -7.21
C ILE A 115 -10.85 2.19 -8.31
N GLY A 116 -10.62 1.29 -9.27
CA GLY A 116 -9.80 1.53 -10.45
C GLY A 116 -10.64 1.39 -11.73
N LEU A 117 -10.41 2.28 -12.68
CA LEU A 117 -10.98 2.19 -14.01
C LEU A 117 -10.04 2.78 -15.06
N ALA A 118 -10.13 2.31 -16.32
CA ALA A 118 -9.30 2.80 -17.40
C ALA A 118 -9.52 4.31 -17.63
N SER A 119 -8.45 5.06 -17.89
CA SER A 119 -8.48 6.52 -18.05
C SER A 119 -9.50 6.96 -19.10
N ALA A 120 -9.57 6.28 -20.24
CA ALA A 120 -10.56 6.57 -21.30
C ALA A 120 -12.02 6.37 -20.84
N GLN A 121 -12.26 5.37 -19.98
CA GLN A 121 -13.60 5.13 -19.41
C GLN A 121 -13.96 6.19 -18.37
N PHE A 122 -12.99 6.59 -17.54
CA PHE A 122 -13.18 7.66 -16.57
C PHE A 122 -13.57 8.97 -17.25
N GLU A 123 -12.86 9.36 -18.32
CA GLU A 123 -13.15 10.54 -19.11
C GLU A 123 -14.55 10.46 -19.77
N ARG A 124 -14.87 9.32 -20.38
CA ARG A 124 -16.19 9.10 -21.01
C ARG A 124 -17.33 9.21 -20.02
N TYR A 125 -17.24 8.52 -18.87
CA TYR A 125 -18.29 8.54 -17.85
C TYR A 125 -18.42 9.92 -17.21
N SER A 126 -17.32 10.60 -16.94
CA SER A 126 -17.37 11.95 -16.37
C SER A 126 -18.03 12.92 -17.35
N LYS A 127 -17.70 12.89 -18.63
CA LYS A 127 -18.33 13.73 -19.68
C LYS A 127 -19.85 13.48 -19.76
N THR A 128 -20.25 12.21 -19.81
CA THR A 128 -21.65 11.83 -19.93
C THR A 128 -22.48 12.22 -18.70
N LEU A 129 -21.94 12.04 -17.48
CA LEU A 129 -22.70 12.22 -16.24
C LEU A 129 -22.57 13.62 -15.63
N THR A 130 -21.51 14.36 -15.97
CA THR A 130 -21.26 15.68 -15.37
C THR A 130 -21.19 16.83 -16.37
N GLY A 131 -21.23 16.52 -17.67
CA GLY A 131 -21.08 17.49 -18.77
C GLY A 131 -19.61 17.91 -19.00
N LYS A 132 -18.65 17.46 -18.20
CA LYS A 132 -17.23 17.78 -18.31
C LYS A 132 -16.41 16.51 -18.33
N ALA A 133 -15.49 16.39 -19.27
CA ALA A 133 -14.49 15.33 -19.24
C ALA A 133 -13.50 15.61 -18.09
N LEU A 134 -13.40 14.66 -17.15
CA LEU A 134 -12.41 14.70 -16.09
C LEU A 134 -11.27 13.75 -16.46
N THR A 135 -10.05 14.21 -16.20
CA THR A 135 -8.83 13.40 -16.31
C THR A 135 -8.23 13.18 -14.91
N ALA A 136 -7.31 12.23 -14.79
CA ALA A 136 -6.51 12.12 -13.59
C ALA A 136 -5.81 13.47 -13.31
N PRO A 137 -5.79 13.93 -12.04
CA PRO A 137 -5.14 15.19 -11.71
C PRO A 137 -3.61 15.07 -11.88
N ALA A 138 -2.92 16.20 -12.01
CA ALA A 138 -1.45 16.23 -12.05
C ALA A 138 -0.79 15.77 -10.73
N ALA A 139 -1.49 15.90 -9.60
CA ALA A 139 -1.10 15.37 -8.29
C ALA A 139 -2.32 14.83 -7.58
N GLY A 140 -2.16 13.81 -6.75
CA GLY A 140 -3.24 13.23 -5.96
C GLY A 140 -3.99 14.28 -5.15
N ARG A 141 -5.33 14.19 -5.13
CA ARG A 141 -6.19 15.15 -4.44
C ARG A 141 -7.07 14.46 -3.41
N VAL A 142 -7.01 14.96 -2.19
CA VAL A 142 -7.98 14.59 -1.16
C VAL A 142 -9.26 15.38 -1.36
N LEU A 143 -10.35 14.66 -1.42
CA LEU A 143 -11.67 15.20 -1.72
C LEU A 143 -12.60 14.94 -0.54
N TRP A 144 -13.42 15.93 -0.23
CA TRP A 144 -14.41 15.88 0.84
C TRP A 144 -15.83 15.97 0.27
N PRO A 145 -16.38 14.84 -0.18
CA PRO A 145 -17.74 14.83 -0.72
C PRO A 145 -18.76 15.07 0.39
N ALA A 146 -19.97 15.53 0.00
CA ALA A 146 -21.08 15.58 0.95
C ALA A 146 -21.31 14.18 1.56
N ALA A 147 -21.56 14.11 2.87
CA ALA A 147 -21.64 12.85 3.63
C ALA A 147 -22.62 11.83 3.03
N ARG A 148 -23.77 12.28 2.51
CA ARG A 148 -24.75 11.42 1.81
C ARG A 148 -24.17 10.75 0.55
N ASN A 149 -23.31 11.46 -0.18
CA ASN A 149 -22.73 10.99 -1.44
C ASN A 149 -21.63 9.97 -1.16
N SER A 150 -20.70 10.26 -0.24
CA SER A 150 -19.67 9.31 0.19
C SER A 150 -20.29 8.06 0.82
N ALA A 151 -21.31 8.21 1.67
CA ALA A 151 -22.04 7.08 2.25
C ALA A 151 -22.70 6.18 1.20
N ARG A 152 -23.26 6.76 0.12
CA ARG A 152 -23.84 6.01 -1.00
C ARG A 152 -22.75 5.23 -1.75
N LEU A 153 -21.64 5.89 -2.09
CA LEU A 153 -20.51 5.26 -2.79
C LEU A 153 -19.96 4.08 -1.98
N LEU A 154 -19.65 4.31 -0.70
CA LEU A 154 -19.12 3.28 0.19
C LEU A 154 -20.08 2.11 0.41
N ARG A 155 -21.40 2.38 0.46
CA ARG A 155 -22.39 1.31 0.57
C ARG A 155 -22.41 0.41 -0.66
N LEU A 156 -22.42 0.98 -1.87
CA LEU A 156 -22.42 0.22 -3.13
C LEU A 156 -21.11 -0.56 -3.30
N PHE A 157 -19.98 0.06 -2.99
CA PHE A 157 -18.68 -0.60 -2.98
C PHE A 157 -18.66 -1.79 -2.01
N THR A 158 -19.09 -1.59 -0.77
CA THR A 158 -19.16 -2.66 0.24
C THR A 158 -20.10 -3.79 -0.19
N GLN A 159 -21.23 -3.46 -0.82
CA GLN A 159 -22.16 -4.46 -1.36
C GLN A 159 -21.52 -5.30 -2.46
N ALA A 160 -20.81 -4.66 -3.40
CA ALA A 160 -20.10 -5.38 -4.46
C ALA A 160 -19.00 -6.30 -3.89
N CYS A 161 -18.19 -5.81 -2.94
CA CYS A 161 -17.18 -6.63 -2.26
C CYS A 161 -17.82 -7.78 -1.47
N ARG A 162 -18.93 -7.55 -0.77
CA ARG A 162 -19.67 -8.61 -0.06
C ARG A 162 -20.17 -9.69 -1.02
N LEU A 163 -20.70 -9.31 -2.18
CA LEU A 163 -21.12 -10.28 -3.20
C LEU A 163 -19.94 -11.07 -3.76
N ALA A 164 -18.80 -10.40 -4.01
CA ALA A 164 -17.58 -11.06 -4.42
C ALA A 164 -17.11 -12.10 -3.39
N GLN A 165 -17.24 -11.81 -2.11
CA GLN A 165 -16.85 -12.68 -1.01
C GLN A 165 -17.81 -13.85 -0.80
N THR A 166 -19.14 -13.58 -0.78
CA THR A 166 -20.14 -14.58 -0.34
C THR A 166 -20.83 -15.30 -1.49
N ARG A 167 -20.97 -14.64 -2.64
CA ARG A 167 -21.73 -15.12 -3.79
C ARG A 167 -21.09 -14.71 -5.12
N PRO A 168 -19.82 -15.10 -5.40
CA PRO A 168 -19.10 -14.67 -6.60
C PRO A 168 -19.81 -15.04 -7.91
N LYS A 169 -20.54 -16.15 -7.93
CA LYS A 169 -21.35 -16.57 -9.10
C LYS A 169 -22.44 -15.55 -9.44
N ILE A 170 -23.09 -14.94 -8.44
CA ILE A 170 -24.12 -13.91 -8.67
C ILE A 170 -23.49 -12.66 -9.26
N LEU A 171 -22.30 -12.26 -8.76
CA LEU A 171 -21.55 -11.12 -9.32
C LEU A 171 -21.11 -11.37 -10.77
N GLY A 172 -20.93 -12.62 -11.16
CA GLY A 172 -20.62 -13.04 -12.53
C GLY A 172 -21.78 -12.90 -13.53
N HIS A 173 -23.02 -12.71 -13.07
CA HIS A 173 -24.15 -12.45 -13.97
C HIS A 173 -24.04 -11.05 -14.59
N PRO A 174 -24.08 -10.93 -15.94
CA PRO A 174 -23.86 -9.65 -16.63
C PRO A 174 -24.81 -8.52 -16.18
N GLU A 175 -26.06 -8.84 -15.91
CA GLU A 175 -27.07 -7.88 -15.41
C GLU A 175 -26.72 -7.33 -14.04
N VAL A 176 -26.32 -8.19 -13.10
CA VAL A 176 -25.92 -7.81 -11.74
C VAL A 176 -24.64 -6.97 -11.77
N ALA A 177 -23.64 -7.42 -12.52
CA ALA A 177 -22.38 -6.71 -12.69
C ALA A 177 -22.61 -5.30 -13.29
N ARG A 178 -23.45 -5.21 -14.34
CA ARG A 178 -23.80 -3.94 -14.99
C ARG A 178 -24.55 -3.00 -14.04
N GLY A 179 -25.54 -3.49 -13.31
CA GLY A 179 -26.32 -2.68 -12.36
C GLY A 179 -25.44 -2.11 -11.23
N LEU A 180 -24.56 -2.94 -10.65
CA LEU A 180 -23.61 -2.49 -9.64
C LEU A 180 -22.58 -1.50 -10.19
N GLU A 181 -22.02 -1.77 -11.36
CA GLU A 181 -21.09 -0.89 -12.02
C GLU A 181 -21.68 0.49 -12.27
N GLN A 182 -22.86 0.56 -12.90
CA GLN A 182 -23.56 1.83 -13.15
C GLN A 182 -23.85 2.58 -11.86
N GLY A 183 -24.31 1.87 -10.81
CA GLY A 183 -24.54 2.46 -9.50
C GLY A 183 -23.30 3.07 -8.87
N ILE A 184 -22.17 2.35 -8.92
CA ILE A 184 -20.90 2.80 -8.37
C ILE A 184 -20.35 3.98 -9.19
N ILE A 185 -20.35 3.91 -10.52
CA ILE A 185 -19.89 5.00 -11.39
C ILE A 185 -20.70 6.27 -11.13
N HIS A 186 -22.04 6.16 -11.09
CA HIS A 186 -22.89 7.31 -10.82
C HIS A 186 -22.62 7.92 -9.43
N ALA A 187 -22.48 7.09 -8.39
CA ALA A 187 -22.15 7.56 -7.05
C ALA A 187 -20.76 8.22 -6.99
N LEU A 188 -19.76 7.65 -7.68
CA LEU A 188 -18.42 8.21 -7.79
C LEU A 188 -18.43 9.57 -8.48
N MET A 189 -19.07 9.68 -9.65
CA MET A 189 -19.16 10.96 -10.38
C MET A 189 -19.91 12.01 -9.58
N THR A 190 -20.93 11.62 -8.80
CA THR A 190 -21.64 12.52 -7.88
C THR A 190 -20.72 13.03 -6.76
N CYS A 191 -19.89 12.15 -6.19
CA CYS A 191 -18.85 12.54 -5.22
C CYS A 191 -17.88 13.56 -5.83
N LEU A 192 -17.35 13.28 -7.02
CA LEU A 192 -16.35 14.14 -7.68
C LEU A 192 -16.91 15.52 -8.06
N ARG A 193 -18.20 15.61 -8.42
CA ARG A 193 -18.85 16.86 -8.79
C ARG A 193 -19.17 17.76 -7.60
N SER A 194 -19.54 17.17 -6.46
CA SER A 194 -20.05 17.88 -5.27
C SER A 194 -19.03 17.92 -4.13
N THR A 195 -17.75 18.05 -4.46
CA THR A 195 -16.68 17.93 -3.48
C THR A 195 -16.00 19.26 -3.18
N ARG A 196 -15.53 19.40 -1.93
CA ARG A 196 -14.50 20.37 -1.59
C ARG A 196 -13.14 19.68 -1.70
N VAL A 197 -12.20 20.31 -2.37
CA VAL A 197 -10.82 19.83 -2.43
C VAL A 197 -10.13 20.24 -1.13
N LYS A 198 -9.62 19.27 -0.39
CA LYS A 198 -8.68 19.53 0.70
C LYS A 198 -7.34 19.82 0.04
N CYS A 199 -7.00 21.10 -0.10
CA CYS A 199 -5.72 21.48 -0.69
C CYS A 199 -4.61 20.98 0.23
N ASN A 200 -3.79 20.07 -0.27
CA ASN A 200 -2.48 19.83 0.32
C ASN A 200 -1.70 21.11 0.14
N GLY A 201 -1.32 21.76 1.24
CA GLY A 201 -0.54 23.00 1.15
C GLY A 201 0.79 22.77 0.39
N PRO A 202 1.39 23.81 -0.17
CA PRO A 202 2.66 23.71 -0.88
C PRO A 202 3.72 22.98 -0.07
N ALA A 203 3.77 23.21 1.24
CA ALA A 203 4.69 22.52 2.15
C ALA A 203 4.53 20.99 2.18
N THR A 204 3.32 20.46 2.06
CA THR A 204 3.09 18.99 2.00
C THR A 204 3.56 18.43 0.67
N GLN A 205 3.35 19.15 -0.43
CA GLN A 205 3.83 18.74 -1.76
C GLN A 205 5.37 18.74 -1.81
N ASP A 206 6.02 19.75 -1.28
CA ASP A 206 7.49 19.81 -1.19
C ASP A 206 8.05 18.65 -0.37
N ARG A 207 7.43 18.32 0.75
CA ARG A 207 7.83 17.17 1.60
C ARG A 207 7.60 15.84 0.90
N GLN A 208 6.52 15.69 0.16
CA GLN A 208 6.29 14.50 -0.67
C GLN A 208 7.39 14.35 -1.71
N GLN A 209 7.80 15.42 -2.39
CA GLN A 209 8.91 15.39 -3.35
C GLN A 209 10.24 15.02 -2.70
N ILE A 210 10.51 15.50 -1.48
CA ILE A 210 11.70 15.09 -0.72
C ILE A 210 11.70 13.57 -0.48
N LEU A 211 10.56 13.01 -0.08
CA LEU A 211 10.45 11.55 0.12
C LEU A 211 10.54 10.76 -1.18
N MET A 212 10.02 11.26 -2.29
CA MET A 212 10.20 10.60 -3.59
C MET A 212 11.68 10.55 -3.98
N ARG A 213 12.43 11.67 -3.82
CA ARG A 213 13.88 11.68 -4.03
C ARG A 213 14.63 10.74 -3.07
N PHE A 214 14.16 10.65 -1.82
CA PHE A 214 14.71 9.70 -0.84
C PHE A 214 14.53 8.25 -1.30
N GLU A 215 13.35 7.89 -1.81
CA GLU A 215 13.08 6.56 -2.39
C GLU A 215 13.94 6.28 -3.62
N ASP A 216 14.07 7.25 -4.53
CA ASP A 216 14.90 7.13 -5.73
C ASP A 216 16.37 6.86 -5.33
N VAL A 217 16.91 7.61 -4.37
CA VAL A 217 18.26 7.39 -3.83
C VAL A 217 18.43 5.99 -3.23
N LEU A 218 17.41 5.49 -2.51
CA LEU A 218 17.46 4.16 -1.92
C LEU A 218 17.30 3.04 -2.96
N ALA A 219 16.59 3.29 -4.07
CA ALA A 219 16.45 2.35 -5.17
C ALA A 219 17.73 2.25 -6.00
N ASP A 220 18.39 3.38 -6.28
CA ASP A 220 19.61 3.43 -7.10
C ASP A 220 20.83 2.83 -6.38
N ARG A 221 20.81 2.77 -5.04
CA ARG A 221 21.93 2.32 -4.22
C ARG A 221 21.62 1.07 -3.41
N LEU A 222 21.12 0.06 -4.08
CA LEU A 222 20.89 -1.26 -3.49
C LEU A 222 22.20 -1.83 -2.93
N GLY A 223 22.23 -2.13 -1.61
CA GLY A 223 23.39 -2.72 -0.93
C GLY A 223 24.47 -1.73 -0.45
N GLY A 224 24.39 -0.46 -0.79
CA GLY A 224 25.35 0.57 -0.33
C GLY A 224 25.09 1.01 1.13
N LEU A 225 26.16 1.16 1.93
CA LEU A 225 26.10 1.83 3.23
C LEU A 225 25.97 3.35 3.00
N LEU A 226 24.75 3.87 3.00
CA LEU A 226 24.50 5.31 2.96
C LEU A 226 24.53 5.89 4.37
N ARG A 227 25.46 6.82 4.60
CA ARG A 227 25.49 7.64 5.83
C ARG A 227 24.40 8.71 5.76
N MET A 228 23.96 9.20 6.91
CA MET A 228 22.93 10.25 6.97
C MET A 228 23.35 11.52 6.20
N SER A 229 24.63 11.89 6.27
CA SER A 229 25.17 13.02 5.50
C SER A 229 25.06 12.84 3.99
N GLU A 230 25.29 11.61 3.49
CA GLU A 230 25.15 11.28 2.07
C GLU A 230 23.68 11.30 1.63
N LEU A 231 22.77 10.75 2.46
CA LEU A 231 21.32 10.83 2.22
C LEU A 231 20.87 12.30 2.14
N CYS A 232 21.33 13.16 3.04
CA CYS A 232 21.01 14.57 3.03
C CYS A 232 21.53 15.26 1.76
N ALA A 233 22.79 14.98 1.38
CA ALA A 233 23.39 15.54 0.18
C ALA A 233 22.62 15.14 -1.10
N LEU A 234 22.27 13.86 -1.22
CA LEU A 234 21.58 13.32 -2.40
C LEU A 234 20.10 13.76 -2.47
N THR A 235 19.44 13.91 -1.33
CA THR A 235 18.05 14.41 -1.29
C THR A 235 17.95 15.93 -1.37
N GLY A 236 19.07 16.64 -1.21
CA GLY A 236 19.14 18.10 -1.27
C GLY A 236 18.52 18.81 -0.06
N VAL A 237 18.47 18.12 1.11
CA VAL A 237 17.90 18.69 2.34
C VAL A 237 18.79 18.40 3.56
N ASN A 238 18.68 19.22 4.61
CA ASN A 238 19.36 18.93 5.86
C ASN A 238 18.70 17.79 6.64
N GLU A 239 19.43 17.23 7.61
CA GLU A 239 19.00 16.09 8.41
C GLU A 239 17.70 16.35 9.18
N ARG A 240 17.51 17.57 9.72
CA ARG A 240 16.30 17.96 10.43
C ARG A 240 15.07 17.87 9.53
N THR A 241 15.18 18.38 8.30
CA THR A 241 14.10 18.32 7.31
C THR A 241 13.79 16.88 6.92
N LEU A 242 14.81 16.06 6.61
CA LEU A 242 14.61 14.67 6.25
C LEU A 242 13.95 13.88 7.40
N ARG A 243 14.40 14.08 8.64
CA ARG A 243 13.77 13.47 9.84
C ARG A 243 12.32 13.89 10.00
N SER A 244 12.01 15.18 9.81
CA SER A 244 10.64 15.70 9.89
C SER A 244 9.73 15.08 8.83
N CYS A 245 10.20 15.00 7.57
CA CYS A 245 9.45 14.35 6.49
C CYS A 245 9.17 12.86 6.79
N CYS A 246 10.21 12.11 7.21
CA CYS A 246 10.03 10.70 7.55
C CYS A 246 9.10 10.50 8.75
N ALA A 247 9.17 11.34 9.78
CA ALA A 247 8.26 11.24 10.93
C ALA A 247 6.80 11.48 10.54
N GLU A 248 6.54 12.48 9.69
CA GLU A 248 5.20 12.83 9.24
C GLU A 248 4.59 11.74 8.33
N PHE A 249 5.32 11.32 7.31
CA PHE A 249 4.81 10.40 6.29
C PHE A 249 4.95 8.92 6.67
N LEU A 250 6.09 8.55 7.28
CA LEU A 250 6.43 7.16 7.58
C LEU A 250 6.21 6.80 9.05
N GLY A 251 6.15 7.81 9.95
CA GLY A 251 6.04 7.60 11.39
C GLY A 251 7.32 7.04 12.04
N ILE A 252 8.42 6.94 11.31
CA ILE A 252 9.70 6.41 11.77
C ILE A 252 10.86 7.27 11.26
N SER A 253 12.03 7.14 11.89
CA SER A 253 13.22 7.88 11.46
C SER A 253 13.77 7.36 10.13
N PRO A 254 14.51 8.20 9.35
CA PRO A 254 15.15 7.77 8.12
C PRO A 254 16.06 6.55 8.30
N SER A 255 16.86 6.52 9.35
CA SER A 255 17.76 5.40 9.65
C SER A 255 16.99 4.10 9.93
N ARG A 256 15.85 4.20 10.64
CA ARG A 256 14.99 3.05 10.92
C ARG A 256 14.34 2.54 9.64
N TYR A 257 13.87 3.44 8.78
CA TYR A 257 13.29 3.10 7.49
C TYR A 257 14.28 2.37 6.59
N VAL A 258 15.50 2.90 6.44
CA VAL A 258 16.59 2.27 5.67
C VAL A 258 16.93 0.89 6.23
N LEU A 259 17.02 0.74 7.56
CA LEU A 259 17.28 -0.54 8.19
C LEU A 259 16.18 -1.57 7.86
N LEU A 260 14.90 -1.20 8.02
CA LEU A 260 13.77 -2.10 7.74
C LEU A 260 13.71 -2.48 6.26
N ARG A 261 13.96 -1.53 5.35
CA ARG A 261 14.03 -1.79 3.90
C ARG A 261 15.12 -2.81 3.56
N ARG A 262 16.32 -2.65 4.11
CA ARG A 262 17.44 -3.62 3.91
C ARG A 262 17.13 -4.99 4.49
N LEU A 263 16.53 -5.04 5.67
CA LEU A 263 16.11 -6.30 6.29
C LEU A 263 15.04 -6.99 5.43
N LYS A 264 14.11 -6.24 4.85
CA LYS A 264 13.09 -6.78 3.94
C LYS A 264 13.73 -7.32 2.66
N GLN A 265 14.68 -6.60 2.07
CA GLN A 265 15.43 -7.08 0.90
C GLN A 265 16.19 -8.38 1.20
N ALA A 266 16.85 -8.43 2.37
CA ALA A 266 17.53 -9.65 2.81
C ALA A 266 16.54 -10.80 3.04
N HIS A 267 15.37 -10.51 3.60
CA HIS A 267 14.31 -11.52 3.81
C HIS A 267 13.83 -12.11 2.48
N THR A 268 13.51 -11.27 1.50
CA THR A 268 13.12 -11.72 0.16
C THR A 268 14.25 -12.55 -0.49
N ALA A 269 15.50 -12.06 -0.45
CA ALA A 269 16.64 -12.79 -1.01
C ALA A 269 16.90 -14.14 -0.31
N LEU A 270 16.63 -14.26 1.00
CA LEU A 270 16.75 -15.51 1.73
C LEU A 270 15.62 -16.50 1.40
N ARG A 271 14.39 -16.00 1.15
CA ARG A 271 13.26 -16.84 0.73
C ARG A 271 13.42 -17.40 -0.68
N ASP A 272 13.95 -16.58 -1.57
CA ASP A 272 14.14 -16.93 -2.99
C ASP A 272 15.45 -17.66 -3.25
N GLY A 273 16.38 -17.62 -2.29
CA GLY A 273 17.74 -18.16 -2.40
C GLY A 273 17.76 -19.69 -2.31
N ASP A 274 18.57 -20.30 -3.18
CA ASP A 274 18.91 -21.73 -3.06
C ASP A 274 20.03 -21.89 -2.04
N ARG A 275 19.75 -22.64 -0.97
CA ARG A 275 20.70 -22.97 0.10
C ARG A 275 22.00 -23.61 -0.40
N ALA A 276 21.95 -24.27 -1.55
CA ALA A 276 23.16 -24.91 -2.12
C ALA A 276 24.11 -23.89 -2.75
N THR A 277 23.62 -22.73 -3.13
CA THR A 277 24.37 -21.74 -3.91
C THR A 277 24.63 -20.42 -3.17
N VAL A 278 23.84 -20.10 -2.13
CA VAL A 278 23.95 -18.81 -1.41
C VAL A 278 24.08 -19.02 0.10
N SER A 279 24.82 -18.14 0.75
CA SER A 279 24.96 -18.11 2.21
C SER A 279 24.26 -16.88 2.81
N VAL A 280 23.85 -17.03 4.07
CA VAL A 280 23.29 -15.91 4.86
C VAL A 280 24.26 -14.71 4.90
N GLY A 281 25.56 -14.98 4.98
CA GLY A 281 26.58 -13.93 5.04
C GLY A 281 26.73 -13.16 3.73
N GLU A 282 26.62 -13.82 2.59
CA GLU A 282 26.65 -13.19 1.25
C GLU A 282 25.43 -12.29 1.05
N ILE A 283 24.23 -12.82 1.33
CA ILE A 283 22.99 -12.05 1.24
C ILE A 283 23.03 -10.82 2.17
N ALA A 284 23.47 -11.00 3.42
CA ALA A 284 23.59 -9.89 4.36
C ALA A 284 24.51 -8.77 3.83
N ARG A 285 25.70 -9.16 3.30
CA ARG A 285 26.66 -8.19 2.73
C ARG A 285 26.09 -7.51 1.48
N ALA A 286 25.44 -8.27 0.59
CA ALA A 286 24.77 -7.71 -0.60
C ALA A 286 23.69 -6.68 -0.22
N CYS A 287 23.01 -6.86 0.94
CA CYS A 287 22.06 -5.89 1.48
C CYS A 287 22.71 -4.79 2.34
N GLY A 288 24.06 -4.67 2.34
CA GLY A 288 24.80 -3.60 3.02
C GLY A 288 25.02 -3.82 4.52
N PHE A 289 24.94 -5.05 5.02
CA PHE A 289 25.27 -5.36 6.41
C PHE A 289 26.72 -5.81 6.55
N THR A 290 27.53 -5.03 7.26
CA THR A 290 28.96 -5.34 7.51
C THR A 290 29.14 -6.23 8.73
N GLU A 291 28.27 -6.13 9.74
CA GLU A 291 28.33 -6.87 10.99
C GLU A 291 27.24 -7.94 11.06
N LEU A 292 27.58 -9.19 10.76
CA LEU A 292 26.63 -10.30 10.66
C LEU A 292 25.89 -10.59 11.97
N GLY A 293 26.53 -10.39 13.12
CA GLY A 293 25.89 -10.57 14.44
C GLY A 293 24.79 -9.52 14.69
N ARG A 294 25.02 -8.24 14.32
CA ARG A 294 24.00 -7.19 14.41
C ARG A 294 22.88 -7.43 13.42
N PHE A 295 23.22 -7.86 12.20
CA PHE A 295 22.22 -8.25 11.20
C PHE A 295 21.29 -9.34 11.73
N ALA A 296 21.85 -10.45 12.23
CA ALA A 296 21.06 -11.59 12.71
C ALA A 296 20.10 -11.21 13.85
N ARG A 297 20.56 -10.38 14.81
CA ARG A 297 19.71 -9.86 15.90
C ARG A 297 18.60 -8.93 15.37
N ALA A 298 18.93 -7.99 14.49
CA ALA A 298 17.96 -7.08 13.90
C ALA A 298 16.90 -7.84 13.07
N TYR A 299 17.36 -8.81 12.29
CA TYR A 299 16.51 -9.69 11.50
C TYR A 299 15.53 -10.47 12.37
N GLN A 300 16.04 -11.18 13.39
CA GLN A 300 15.21 -11.94 14.33
C GLN A 300 14.21 -11.02 15.07
N THR A 301 14.63 -9.80 15.40
CA THR A 301 13.75 -8.81 16.03
C THR A 301 12.57 -8.42 15.13
N VAL A 302 12.76 -8.35 13.82
CA VAL A 302 11.74 -7.90 12.86
C VAL A 302 10.87 -9.07 12.38
N PHE A 303 11.48 -10.22 12.05
CA PHE A 303 10.78 -11.34 11.44
C PHE A 303 10.44 -12.49 12.41
N GLY A 304 10.89 -12.42 13.66
CA GLY A 304 10.61 -13.46 14.67
C GLY A 304 11.43 -14.74 14.51
N GLU A 305 12.21 -14.87 13.43
CA GLU A 305 13.02 -16.04 13.10
C GLU A 305 14.44 -15.65 12.70
N THR A 306 15.36 -16.61 12.70
CA THR A 306 16.74 -16.35 12.27
C THR A 306 16.86 -16.33 10.74
N PRO A 307 17.83 -15.59 10.15
CA PRO A 307 18.08 -15.62 8.71
C PRO A 307 18.31 -17.04 8.16
N LEU A 308 18.97 -17.88 8.96
CA LEU A 308 19.24 -19.28 8.58
C LEU A 308 17.96 -20.11 8.54
N THR A 309 17.01 -19.85 9.43
CA THR A 309 15.69 -20.50 9.43
C THR A 309 14.94 -20.16 8.15
N THR A 310 14.91 -18.88 7.77
CA THR A 310 14.29 -18.43 6.52
C THR A 310 14.91 -19.11 5.30
N LEU A 311 16.27 -19.13 5.19
CA LEU A 311 16.99 -19.75 4.07
C LEU A 311 16.77 -21.27 3.97
N ARG A 312 16.48 -21.93 5.10
CA ARG A 312 16.23 -23.38 5.14
C ARG A 312 14.80 -23.77 4.80
N ARG A 313 13.89 -22.84 4.77
CA ARG A 313 12.47 -23.10 4.47
C ARG A 313 12.30 -23.49 3.00
N PRO A 314 11.54 -24.56 2.70
CA PRO A 314 11.21 -24.89 1.32
C PRO A 314 10.47 -23.72 0.65
N PRO A 315 10.72 -23.46 -0.65
CA PRO A 315 9.97 -22.44 -1.40
C PRO A 315 8.46 -22.72 -1.32
N GLY A 316 7.66 -21.70 -0.99
CA GLY A 316 6.21 -21.80 -0.89
C GLY A 316 5.62 -22.26 0.45
N SER A 317 6.41 -22.54 1.46
CA SER A 317 5.95 -22.78 2.83
C SER A 317 5.88 -21.45 3.60
N GLY A 318 4.67 -21.00 3.93
CA GLY A 318 4.44 -19.82 4.78
C GLY A 318 5.08 -19.95 6.18
N PRO A 319 5.21 -18.86 6.95
CA PRO A 319 5.82 -18.89 8.27
C PRO A 319 5.04 -19.81 9.20
N THR A 320 5.76 -20.69 9.90
CA THR A 320 5.23 -21.38 11.07
C THR A 320 5.01 -20.32 12.14
N SER A 321 3.78 -20.17 12.62
CA SER A 321 3.47 -19.28 13.76
C SER A 321 4.47 -19.50 14.88
N PRO A 322 5.11 -18.45 15.43
CA PRO A 322 5.94 -18.60 16.59
C PRO A 322 5.05 -19.02 17.76
N ILE A 323 5.26 -20.23 18.28
CA ILE A 323 4.73 -20.66 19.56
C ILE A 323 5.48 -19.84 20.61
N PHE A 324 4.89 -18.74 21.06
CA PHE A 324 5.37 -18.05 22.25
C PHE A 324 4.93 -18.88 23.47
N THR A 325 5.83 -19.66 24.04
CA THR A 325 5.74 -20.06 25.43
C THR A 325 6.17 -18.85 26.27
N ASP A 326 5.21 -18.29 26.99
CA ASP A 326 5.43 -17.29 28.01
C ASP A 326 6.34 -17.92 29.11
N PRO A 327 7.47 -17.32 29.51
CA PRO A 327 8.13 -17.71 30.72
C PRO A 327 7.42 -17.05 31.88
N ALA A 328 6.93 -17.87 32.82
CA ALA A 328 6.36 -17.49 34.09
C ALA A 328 7.25 -16.55 34.92
#